data_112af0fcc9ef362ceb16ce6acb889d1c
#
_entry.id   112af0fcc9ef362ceb16ce6acb889d1c
#
_cell.length_a   1.000
_cell.length_b   1.000
_cell.length_c   1.000
_cell.angle_alpha   90.00
_cell.angle_beta   90.00
_cell.angle_gamma   90.00
#
_symmetry.space_group_name_H-M   'P 1'
#
loop_
_entity.id
_entity.type
_entity.pdbx_description
1 polymer ?
#
loop_
_entity_poly.entity_id
_entity_poly.type
_entity_poly.pdbx_seq_one_letter_code
_entity_poly.pdbx_strand_id
1 'polypeptide(L)'
;MAPQGHAHRLSALAFATATIAALLLGLALVNGVSQGQFQIVRPAEAMTHLLVASSGPIRLEIFIDSLFLVLYGSFFALLPAALEEHAPLSHAQAISARAASAALLLTALFDAMENAHILAELASASNGLVLSQTGIALQAVASQVKFVVSYFGLFILSFALDAQVTSERLLALVLRWVQAPIGVAIFVAEPPLLRPLYVTRAVFFVVGMLWIALVLRRRASR
;
A
#
# COMPACT_ATOMS: atom_id res chain seq x y z
N MET A 1 0.28 -9.50 34.39
CA MET A 1 -0.23 -9.51 33.01
C MET A 1 0.80 -10.25 32.15
N ALA A 2 0.44 -11.32 31.50
CA ALA A 2 1.33 -11.98 30.53
C ALA A 2 1.68 -10.98 29.43
N PRO A 3 2.93 -10.94 28.93
CA PRO A 3 3.29 -10.07 27.84
C PRO A 3 2.41 -10.41 26.63
N GLN A 4 1.69 -9.41 26.10
CA GLN A 4 0.93 -9.60 24.88
C GLN A 4 1.90 -9.98 23.76
N GLY A 5 1.68 -11.14 23.11
CA GLY A 5 2.52 -11.64 22.05
C GLY A 5 2.61 -10.69 20.85
N HIS A 6 3.62 -10.86 20.00
CA HIS A 6 3.82 -10.05 18.79
C HIS A 6 2.61 -10.08 17.87
N ALA A 7 1.95 -11.24 17.71
CA ALA A 7 0.77 -11.39 16.88
C ALA A 7 -0.40 -10.49 17.31
N HIS A 8 -0.62 -10.31 18.64
CA HIS A 8 -1.68 -9.42 19.14
C HIS A 8 -1.37 -7.95 18.85
N ARG A 9 -0.14 -7.51 19.10
CA ARG A 9 0.30 -6.13 18.80
C ARG A 9 0.24 -5.85 17.30
N LEU A 10 0.65 -6.82 16.49
CA LEU A 10 0.63 -6.68 15.05
C LEU A 10 -0.81 -6.66 14.48
N SER A 11 -1.73 -7.40 15.09
CA SER A 11 -3.17 -7.30 14.77
C SER A 11 -3.70 -5.88 14.99
N ALA A 12 -3.36 -5.24 16.13
CA ALA A 12 -3.74 -3.85 16.40
C ALA A 12 -3.14 -2.88 15.36
N LEU A 13 -1.87 -3.08 14.98
CA LEU A 13 -1.22 -2.28 13.96
C LEU A 13 -1.87 -2.44 12.57
N ALA A 14 -2.30 -3.67 12.22
CA ALA A 14 -3.03 -3.92 10.98
C ALA A 14 -4.41 -3.22 10.97
N PHE A 15 -5.13 -3.21 12.10
CA PHE A 15 -6.38 -2.44 12.23
C PHE A 15 -6.13 -0.94 12.07
N ALA A 16 -5.11 -0.39 12.72
CA ALA A 16 -4.76 1.02 12.58
C ALA A 16 -4.41 1.36 11.11
N THR A 17 -3.63 0.52 10.45
CA THR A 17 -3.29 0.66 9.03
C THR A 17 -4.54 0.66 8.14
N ALA A 18 -5.47 -0.28 8.36
CA ALA A 18 -6.73 -0.34 7.63
C ALA A 18 -7.59 0.91 7.85
N THR A 19 -7.63 1.43 9.08
CA THR A 19 -8.38 2.64 9.42
C THR A 19 -7.83 3.88 8.70
N ILE A 20 -6.50 4.05 8.68
CA ILE A 20 -5.87 5.17 7.96
C ILE A 20 -6.05 5.02 6.44
N ALA A 21 -5.95 3.80 5.90
CA ALA A 21 -6.21 3.55 4.48
C ALA A 21 -7.68 3.88 4.09
N ALA A 22 -8.65 3.53 4.94
CA ALA A 22 -10.04 3.89 4.74
C ALA A 22 -10.27 5.41 4.81
N LEU A 23 -9.58 6.11 5.72
CA LEU A 23 -9.61 7.56 5.81
C LEU A 23 -9.04 8.22 4.55
N LEU A 24 -7.92 7.75 4.02
CA LEU A 24 -7.33 8.23 2.76
C LEU A 24 -8.31 8.07 1.60
N LEU A 25 -8.93 6.89 1.48
CA LEU A 25 -9.95 6.65 0.45
C LEU A 25 -11.14 7.61 0.61
N GLY A 26 -11.61 7.83 1.83
CA GLY A 26 -12.70 8.77 2.12
C GLY A 26 -12.33 10.20 1.74
N LEU A 27 -11.14 10.67 2.07
CA LEU A 27 -10.65 11.99 1.70
C LEU A 27 -10.54 12.18 0.18
N ALA A 28 -10.02 11.18 -0.53
CA ALA A 28 -9.94 11.21 -1.98
C ALA A 28 -11.33 11.30 -2.64
N LEU A 29 -12.33 10.62 -2.09
CA LEU A 29 -13.70 10.67 -2.58
C LEU A 29 -14.38 12.02 -2.30
N VAL A 30 -14.15 12.60 -1.11
CA VAL A 30 -14.76 13.89 -0.72
C VAL A 30 -14.10 15.08 -1.42
N ASN A 31 -12.79 15.11 -1.48
CA ASN A 31 -12.03 16.22 -2.06
C ASN A 31 -11.96 16.18 -3.59
N GLY A 32 -12.27 15.02 -4.21
CA GLY A 32 -12.13 14.82 -5.65
C GLY A 32 -10.67 14.83 -6.15
N VAL A 33 -9.72 14.94 -5.24
CA VAL A 33 -8.27 14.93 -5.50
C VAL A 33 -7.65 13.77 -4.76
N SER A 34 -6.73 13.07 -5.40
CA SER A 34 -5.94 12.00 -4.78
C SER A 34 -4.54 11.98 -5.33
N GLN A 35 -3.62 11.46 -4.53
CA GLN A 35 -2.22 11.23 -4.92
C GLN A 35 -2.12 10.45 -6.24
N GLY A 36 -3.07 9.55 -6.52
CA GLY A 36 -3.13 8.81 -7.77
C GLY A 36 -3.22 9.68 -9.03
N GLN A 37 -3.71 10.92 -8.91
CA GLN A 37 -3.74 11.85 -10.05
C GLN A 37 -2.36 12.36 -10.44
N PHE A 38 -1.38 12.29 -9.55
CA PHE A 38 0.01 12.70 -9.75
C PHE A 38 0.92 11.53 -10.15
N GLN A 39 0.37 10.33 -10.24
CA GLN A 39 1.06 9.10 -10.65
C GLN A 39 0.95 8.81 -12.17
N ILE A 40 0.34 9.71 -12.92
CA ILE A 40 0.13 9.55 -14.37
C ILE A 40 0.79 10.70 -15.13
N VAL A 41 1.28 10.39 -16.33
CA VAL A 41 1.91 11.38 -17.19
C VAL A 41 0.86 12.37 -17.72
N ARG A 42 1.12 13.65 -17.51
CA ARG A 42 0.31 14.78 -18.04
C ARG A 42 1.25 15.85 -18.62
N PRO A 43 0.75 16.78 -19.46
CA PRO A 43 1.51 17.97 -19.84
C PRO A 43 1.94 18.76 -18.59
N ALA A 44 3.18 19.25 -18.58
CA ALA A 44 3.79 19.93 -17.42
C ALA A 44 2.95 21.10 -16.90
N GLU A 45 2.41 21.92 -17.78
CA GLU A 45 1.53 23.04 -17.40
C GLU A 45 0.25 22.56 -16.71
N ALA A 46 -0.40 21.53 -17.26
CA ALA A 46 -1.62 20.97 -16.67
C ALA A 46 -1.34 20.36 -15.29
N MET A 47 -0.21 19.67 -15.10
CA MET A 47 0.22 19.13 -13.81
C MET A 47 0.51 20.25 -12.82
N THR A 48 1.22 21.30 -13.23
CA THR A 48 1.51 22.49 -12.41
C THR A 48 0.23 23.15 -11.92
N HIS A 49 -0.73 23.40 -12.81
CA HIS A 49 -2.03 23.97 -12.44
C HIS A 49 -2.81 23.06 -11.47
N LEU A 50 -2.81 21.75 -11.70
CA LEU A 50 -3.49 20.80 -10.83
C LEU A 50 -2.90 20.83 -9.42
N LEU A 51 -1.56 20.81 -9.29
CA LEU A 51 -0.88 20.87 -7.99
C LEU A 51 -1.19 22.14 -7.22
N VAL A 52 -1.11 23.30 -7.88
CA VAL A 52 -1.42 24.59 -7.25
C VAL A 52 -2.88 24.66 -6.80
N ALA A 53 -3.82 24.26 -7.67
CA ALA A 53 -5.25 24.24 -7.36
C ALA A 53 -5.61 23.28 -6.22
N SER A 54 -4.85 22.22 -6.07
CA SER A 54 -5.08 21.16 -5.06
C SER A 54 -4.17 21.27 -3.84
N SER A 55 -3.44 22.37 -3.66
CA SER A 55 -2.34 22.48 -2.69
C SER A 55 -2.72 22.14 -1.23
N GLY A 56 -3.89 22.56 -0.76
CA GLY A 56 -4.39 22.25 0.57
C GLY A 56 -4.75 20.77 0.71
N PRO A 57 -5.68 20.24 -0.10
CA PRO A 57 -6.06 18.82 -0.09
C PRO A 57 -4.88 17.88 -0.22
N ILE A 58 -3.93 18.11 -1.14
CA ILE A 58 -2.80 17.19 -1.36
C ILE A 58 -1.81 17.20 -0.19
N ARG A 59 -1.57 18.33 0.47
CA ARG A 59 -0.75 18.38 1.68
C ARG A 59 -1.35 17.57 2.81
N LEU A 60 -2.66 17.66 3.02
CA LEU A 60 -3.38 16.87 4.02
C LEU A 60 -3.30 15.38 3.68
N GLU A 61 -3.52 15.03 2.42
CA GLU A 61 -3.46 13.63 1.97
C GLU A 61 -2.05 13.06 2.19
N ILE A 62 -0.99 13.75 1.77
CA ILE A 62 0.40 13.32 1.97
C ILE A 62 0.75 13.20 3.47
N PHE A 63 0.26 14.11 4.32
CA PHE A 63 0.44 13.98 5.76
C PHE A 63 -0.15 12.68 6.29
N ILE A 64 -1.40 12.37 5.94
CA ILE A 64 -2.08 11.15 6.39
C ILE A 64 -1.46 9.91 5.73
N ASP A 65 -1.05 10.00 4.46
CA ASP A 65 -0.36 8.93 3.76
C ASP A 65 1.02 8.63 4.38
N SER A 66 1.72 9.66 4.87
CA SER A 66 2.98 9.45 5.61
C SER A 66 2.76 8.71 6.94
N LEU A 67 1.65 8.95 7.65
CA LEU A 67 1.26 8.15 8.81
C LEU A 67 0.90 6.71 8.42
N PHE A 68 0.15 6.55 7.34
CA PHE A 68 -0.16 5.25 6.76
C PHE A 68 1.10 4.45 6.43
N LEU A 69 2.08 5.12 5.80
CA LEU A 69 3.38 4.54 5.44
C LEU A 69 4.14 4.01 6.67
N VAL A 70 4.20 4.78 7.75
CA VAL A 70 4.84 4.35 9.01
C VAL A 70 4.14 3.10 9.57
N LEU A 71 2.80 3.09 9.56
CA LEU A 71 2.02 1.97 10.09
C LEU A 71 2.20 0.70 9.25
N TYR A 72 2.00 0.76 7.94
CA TYR A 72 2.11 -0.44 7.12
C TYR A 72 3.55 -0.91 6.96
N GLY A 73 4.51 0.00 6.87
CA GLY A 73 5.93 -0.34 6.87
C GLY A 73 6.33 -1.08 8.16
N SER A 74 5.93 -0.56 9.32
CA SER A 74 6.15 -1.24 10.61
C SER A 74 5.45 -2.60 10.68
N PHE A 75 4.22 -2.68 10.15
CA PHE A 75 3.46 -3.92 10.08
C PHE A 75 4.23 -4.99 9.28
N PHE A 76 4.65 -4.67 8.05
CA PHE A 76 5.34 -5.63 7.20
C PHE A 76 6.75 -5.98 7.71
N ALA A 77 7.45 -5.05 8.38
CA ALA A 77 8.73 -5.33 9.02
C ALA A 77 8.61 -6.41 10.12
N LEU A 78 7.53 -6.37 10.89
CA LEU A 78 7.31 -7.27 12.03
C LEU A 78 6.54 -8.55 11.67
N LEU A 79 5.94 -8.61 10.48
CA LEU A 79 5.06 -9.71 10.07
C LEU A 79 5.75 -11.10 10.11
N PRO A 80 6.99 -11.29 9.63
CA PRO A 80 7.64 -12.59 9.69
C PRO A 80 7.75 -13.13 11.13
N ALA A 81 8.16 -12.30 12.08
CA ALA A 81 8.29 -12.68 13.49
C ALA A 81 6.93 -13.07 14.10
N ALA A 82 5.86 -12.34 13.77
CA ALA A 82 4.52 -12.68 14.26
C ALA A 82 3.95 -13.97 13.64
N LEU A 83 4.32 -14.30 12.42
CA LEU A 83 3.92 -15.55 11.79
C LEU A 83 4.63 -16.76 12.40
N GLU A 84 5.89 -16.60 12.85
CA GLU A 84 6.70 -17.64 13.48
C GLU A 84 6.34 -17.87 14.97
N GLU A 85 5.71 -16.91 15.66
CA GLU A 85 5.53 -16.91 17.12
C GLU A 85 4.73 -18.12 17.65
N HIS A 86 3.66 -18.52 16.95
CA HIS A 86 2.71 -19.52 17.45
C HIS A 86 2.76 -20.86 16.73
N ALA A 87 3.42 -20.93 15.58
CA ALA A 87 3.64 -22.17 14.85
C ALA A 87 4.92 -22.06 14.03
N PRO A 88 5.83 -23.02 14.12
CA PRO A 88 7.04 -22.99 13.33
C PRO A 88 6.67 -23.03 11.84
N LEU A 89 7.18 -22.06 11.10
CA LEU A 89 7.03 -22.04 9.65
C LEU A 89 7.95 -23.10 9.04
N SER A 90 7.50 -23.76 7.99
CA SER A 90 8.41 -24.53 7.14
C SER A 90 9.48 -23.60 6.56
N HIS A 91 10.62 -24.17 6.15
CA HIS A 91 11.71 -23.38 5.55
C HIS A 91 11.22 -22.52 4.37
N ALA A 92 10.39 -23.11 3.50
CA ALA A 92 9.80 -22.38 2.36
C ALA A 92 8.88 -21.23 2.79
N GLN A 93 8.03 -21.44 3.81
CA GLN A 93 7.17 -20.40 4.36
C GLN A 93 7.96 -19.25 4.99
N ALA A 94 9.03 -19.57 5.75
CA ALA A 94 9.89 -18.57 6.37
C ALA A 94 10.62 -17.71 5.32
N ILE A 95 11.14 -18.33 4.25
CA ILE A 95 11.72 -17.59 3.12
C ILE A 95 10.68 -16.70 2.46
N SER A 96 9.48 -17.22 2.19
CA SER A 96 8.40 -16.45 1.57
C SER A 96 7.97 -15.27 2.43
N ALA A 97 7.85 -15.45 3.75
CA ALA A 97 7.50 -14.37 4.68
C ALA A 97 8.54 -13.23 4.65
N ARG A 98 9.83 -13.58 4.71
CA ARG A 98 10.93 -12.59 4.69
C ARG A 98 11.06 -11.89 3.34
N ALA A 99 10.94 -12.63 2.24
CA ALA A 99 10.97 -12.07 0.89
C ALA A 99 9.79 -11.13 0.63
N ALA A 100 8.58 -11.51 1.06
CA ALA A 100 7.40 -10.66 1.01
C ALA A 100 7.58 -9.38 1.83
N SER A 101 8.07 -9.52 3.07
CA SER A 101 8.39 -8.37 3.94
C SER A 101 9.38 -7.41 3.27
N ALA A 102 10.46 -7.91 2.71
CA ALA A 102 11.46 -7.10 2.01
C ALA A 102 10.84 -6.34 0.81
N ALA A 103 10.03 -7.01 -0.02
CA ALA A 103 9.35 -6.38 -1.13
C ALA A 103 8.36 -5.29 -0.68
N LEU A 104 7.58 -5.55 0.39
CA LEU A 104 6.60 -4.59 0.89
C LEU A 104 7.25 -3.41 1.64
N LEU A 105 8.42 -3.61 2.26
CA LEU A 105 9.25 -2.51 2.78
C LEU A 105 9.86 -1.67 1.66
N LEU A 106 10.28 -2.28 0.57
CA LEU A 106 10.73 -1.56 -0.62
C LEU A 106 9.59 -0.73 -1.23
N THR A 107 8.36 -1.26 -1.21
CA THR A 107 7.16 -0.48 -1.57
C THR A 107 7.01 0.76 -0.67
N ALA A 108 7.18 0.61 0.65
CA ALA A 108 7.12 1.72 1.59
C ALA A 108 8.19 2.80 1.31
N LEU A 109 9.39 2.38 0.92
CA LEU A 109 10.46 3.30 0.52
C LEU A 109 10.07 4.09 -0.73
N PHE A 110 9.52 3.43 -1.75
CA PHE A 110 9.03 4.11 -2.96
C PHE A 110 7.88 5.08 -2.65
N ASP A 111 6.98 4.73 -1.73
CA ASP A 111 5.91 5.64 -1.26
C ASP A 111 6.49 6.89 -0.58
N ALA A 112 7.49 6.73 0.27
CA ALA A 112 8.16 7.86 0.92
C ALA A 112 8.84 8.79 -0.10
N MET A 113 9.50 8.20 -1.09
CA MET A 113 10.13 8.97 -2.19
C MET A 113 9.09 9.71 -3.02
N GLU A 114 7.95 9.07 -3.32
CA GLU A 114 6.84 9.67 -4.04
C GLU A 114 6.26 10.86 -3.29
N ASN A 115 5.98 10.72 -1.99
CA ASN A 115 5.48 11.78 -1.13
C ASN A 115 6.44 12.98 -1.12
N ALA A 116 7.73 12.73 -0.96
CA ALA A 116 8.76 13.76 -0.96
C ALA A 116 8.84 14.47 -2.33
N HIS A 117 8.73 13.72 -3.42
CA HIS A 117 8.76 14.28 -4.77
C HIS A 117 7.55 15.18 -5.04
N ILE A 118 6.33 14.73 -4.73
CA ILE A 118 5.11 15.54 -4.90
C ILE A 118 5.18 16.83 -4.07
N LEU A 119 5.70 16.79 -2.84
CA LEU A 119 5.89 17.99 -2.01
C LEU A 119 6.91 18.95 -2.61
N ALA A 120 8.00 18.45 -3.18
CA ALA A 120 9.02 19.26 -3.86
C ALA A 120 8.45 19.92 -5.13
N GLU A 121 7.70 19.18 -5.93
CA GLU A 121 6.99 19.69 -7.10
C GLU A 121 5.94 20.76 -6.70
N LEU A 122 5.18 20.51 -5.63
CA LEU A 122 4.22 21.49 -5.12
C LEU A 122 4.91 22.78 -4.66
N ALA A 123 6.06 22.67 -3.99
CA ALA A 123 6.84 23.85 -3.60
C ALA A 123 7.31 24.63 -4.83
N SER A 124 7.83 23.97 -5.85
CA SER A 124 8.27 24.58 -7.11
C SER A 124 7.11 25.27 -7.84
N ALA A 125 5.98 24.58 -7.98
CA ALA A 125 4.78 25.12 -8.62
C ALA A 125 4.21 26.34 -7.85
N SER A 126 4.22 26.30 -6.52
CA SER A 126 3.78 27.41 -5.66
C SER A 126 4.68 28.65 -5.79
N ASN A 127 5.92 28.49 -6.21
CA ASN A 127 6.86 29.58 -6.51
C ASN A 127 6.78 30.04 -7.99
N GLY A 128 5.77 29.61 -8.73
CA GLY A 128 5.55 30.03 -10.13
C GLY A 128 6.43 29.30 -11.16
N LEU A 129 7.09 28.21 -10.77
CA LEU A 129 7.88 27.40 -11.70
C LEU A 129 6.99 26.35 -12.38
N VAL A 130 7.13 26.20 -13.69
CA VAL A 130 6.50 25.10 -14.43
C VAL A 130 7.30 23.84 -14.18
N LEU A 131 6.59 22.72 -13.90
CA LEU A 131 7.22 21.43 -13.62
C LEU A 131 7.97 20.88 -14.83
N SER A 132 8.97 20.05 -14.57
CA SER A 132 9.70 19.34 -15.61
C SER A 132 8.88 18.17 -16.16
N GLN A 133 8.73 18.09 -17.49
CA GLN A 133 8.07 16.93 -18.13
C GLN A 133 8.80 15.63 -17.83
N THR A 134 10.13 15.67 -17.73
CA THR A 134 10.96 14.50 -17.33
C THR A 134 10.69 14.10 -15.87
N GLY A 135 10.55 15.08 -14.96
CA GLY A 135 10.21 14.81 -13.54
C GLY A 135 8.87 14.09 -13.43
N ILE A 136 7.84 14.58 -14.12
CA ILE A 136 6.51 13.95 -14.14
C ILE A 136 6.58 12.51 -14.68
N ALA A 137 7.33 12.29 -15.76
CA ALA A 137 7.48 10.94 -16.34
C ALA A 137 8.22 10.00 -15.38
N LEU A 138 9.27 10.45 -14.72
CA LEU A 138 10.03 9.66 -13.73
C LEU A 138 9.13 9.31 -12.52
N GLN A 139 8.34 10.27 -12.05
CA GLN A 139 7.35 10.04 -10.98
C GLN A 139 6.35 8.94 -11.36
N ALA A 140 5.80 9.00 -12.57
CA ALA A 140 4.85 7.99 -13.04
C ALA A 140 5.50 6.60 -13.13
N VAL A 141 6.73 6.50 -13.64
CA VAL A 141 7.49 5.23 -13.71
C VAL A 141 7.79 4.70 -12.31
N ALA A 142 8.26 5.55 -11.37
CA ALA A 142 8.54 5.15 -9.99
C ALA A 142 7.28 4.61 -9.30
N SER A 143 6.13 5.27 -9.50
CA SER A 143 4.83 4.80 -8.98
C SER A 143 4.43 3.45 -9.56
N GLN A 144 4.66 3.21 -10.85
CA GLN A 144 4.39 1.90 -11.45
C GLN A 144 5.29 0.81 -10.88
N VAL A 145 6.59 1.06 -10.76
CA VAL A 145 7.54 0.10 -10.15
C VAL A 145 7.12 -0.22 -8.71
N LYS A 146 6.75 0.78 -7.92
CA LYS A 146 6.19 0.60 -6.57
C LYS A 146 5.05 -0.40 -6.54
N PHE A 147 4.08 -0.27 -7.44
CA PHE A 147 2.94 -1.18 -7.48
C PHE A 147 3.32 -2.59 -7.93
N VAL A 148 4.22 -2.75 -8.90
CA VAL A 148 4.74 -4.09 -9.29
C VAL A 148 5.36 -4.79 -8.08
N VAL A 149 6.24 -4.09 -7.36
CA VAL A 149 6.91 -4.62 -6.17
C VAL A 149 5.91 -4.98 -5.08
N SER A 150 4.87 -4.15 -4.87
CA SER A 150 3.79 -4.40 -3.92
C SER A 150 3.02 -5.67 -4.25
N TYR A 151 2.56 -5.82 -5.49
CA TYR A 151 1.80 -7.02 -5.91
C TYR A 151 2.65 -8.28 -5.87
N PHE A 152 3.93 -8.19 -6.24
CA PHE A 152 4.89 -9.28 -6.10
C PHE A 152 5.05 -9.68 -4.63
N GLY A 153 5.23 -8.72 -3.73
CA GLY A 153 5.30 -8.95 -2.29
C GLY A 153 4.06 -9.64 -1.73
N LEU A 154 2.86 -9.18 -2.11
CA LEU A 154 1.59 -9.79 -1.71
C LEU A 154 1.42 -11.21 -2.28
N PHE A 155 1.81 -11.44 -3.53
CA PHE A 155 1.79 -12.77 -4.14
C PHE A 155 2.69 -13.72 -3.37
N ILE A 156 3.94 -13.33 -3.06
CA ILE A 156 4.87 -14.15 -2.28
C ILE A 156 4.35 -14.37 -0.85
N LEU A 157 3.76 -13.34 -0.20
CA LEU A 157 3.17 -13.48 1.13
C LEU A 157 2.17 -14.61 1.20
N SER A 158 1.42 -14.84 0.13
CA SER A 158 0.42 -15.91 0.07
C SER A 158 1.00 -17.31 0.29
N PHE A 159 2.30 -17.52 0.07
CA PHE A 159 2.99 -18.80 0.30
C PHE A 159 3.50 -18.95 1.74
N ALA A 160 3.50 -17.86 2.53
CA ALA A 160 3.84 -17.91 3.96
C ALA A 160 2.63 -18.27 4.84
N LEU A 161 1.40 -18.23 4.30
CA LEU A 161 0.18 -18.53 5.04
C LEU A 161 -0.07 -20.04 5.13
N ASP A 162 -0.67 -20.47 6.25
CA ASP A 162 -0.95 -21.88 6.50
C ASP A 162 -2.18 -22.35 5.70
N ALA A 163 -1.97 -23.27 4.77
CA ALA A 163 -3.02 -23.83 3.95
C ALA A 163 -4.00 -24.75 4.72
N GLN A 164 -3.64 -25.21 5.92
CA GLN A 164 -4.51 -26.03 6.78
C GLN A 164 -5.55 -25.19 7.53
N VAL A 165 -5.29 -23.89 7.69
CA VAL A 165 -6.21 -22.95 8.36
C VAL A 165 -7.10 -22.28 7.31
N THR A 166 -8.40 -22.54 7.35
CA THR A 166 -9.35 -22.07 6.33
C THR A 166 -9.26 -20.55 6.06
N SER A 167 -9.14 -19.71 7.11
CA SER A 167 -9.05 -18.26 6.94
C SER A 167 -7.75 -17.82 6.25
N GLU A 168 -6.63 -18.49 6.52
CA GLU A 168 -5.34 -18.22 5.90
C GLU A 168 -5.30 -18.75 4.46
N ARG A 169 -5.85 -19.94 4.23
CA ARG A 169 -6.00 -20.50 2.89
C ARG A 169 -6.84 -19.59 1.98
N LEU A 170 -7.96 -19.08 2.47
CA LEU A 170 -8.79 -18.16 1.70
C LEU A 170 -8.06 -16.84 1.42
N LEU A 171 -7.37 -16.27 2.41
CA LEU A 171 -6.55 -15.08 2.21
C LEU A 171 -5.47 -15.33 1.16
N ALA A 172 -4.76 -16.47 1.24
CA ALA A 172 -3.75 -16.84 0.24
C ALA A 172 -4.33 -16.95 -1.18
N LEU A 173 -5.53 -17.52 -1.34
CA LEU A 173 -6.21 -17.60 -2.63
C LEU A 173 -6.57 -16.21 -3.17
N VAL A 174 -7.09 -15.31 -2.32
CA VAL A 174 -7.40 -13.93 -2.72
C VAL A 174 -6.14 -13.18 -3.14
N LEU A 175 -5.05 -13.29 -2.40
CA LEU A 175 -3.78 -12.64 -2.75
C LEU A 175 -3.23 -13.13 -4.10
N ARG A 176 -3.34 -14.42 -4.42
CA ARG A 176 -2.84 -15.01 -5.66
C ARG A 176 -3.74 -14.75 -6.86
N TRP A 177 -5.02 -15.01 -6.71
CA TRP A 177 -5.94 -15.16 -7.84
C TRP A 177 -6.87 -13.97 -8.03
N VAL A 178 -6.89 -13.04 -7.09
CA VAL A 178 -7.68 -11.80 -7.20
C VAL A 178 -6.76 -10.59 -7.20
N GLN A 179 -5.96 -10.42 -6.16
CA GLN A 179 -5.13 -9.23 -5.98
C GLN A 179 -4.03 -9.11 -7.05
N ALA A 180 -3.31 -10.19 -7.35
CA ALA A 180 -2.26 -10.15 -8.37
C ALA A 180 -2.80 -9.87 -9.78
N PRO A 181 -3.87 -10.53 -10.27
CA PRO A 181 -4.49 -10.17 -11.56
C PRO A 181 -5.02 -8.73 -11.62
N ILE A 182 -5.63 -8.20 -10.54
CA ILE A 182 -6.06 -6.80 -10.49
C ILE A 182 -4.84 -5.87 -10.62
N GLY A 183 -3.74 -6.21 -9.96
CA GLY A 183 -2.49 -5.47 -10.09
C GLY A 183 -2.01 -5.40 -11.54
N VAL A 184 -2.00 -6.52 -12.25
CA VAL A 184 -1.64 -6.57 -13.67
C VAL A 184 -2.63 -5.77 -14.52
N ALA A 185 -3.94 -5.91 -14.25
CA ALA A 185 -4.96 -5.20 -14.99
C ALA A 185 -4.82 -3.67 -14.92
N ILE A 186 -4.44 -3.13 -13.77
CA ILE A 186 -4.21 -1.68 -13.61
C ILE A 186 -3.10 -1.17 -14.55
N PHE A 187 -2.08 -1.98 -14.84
CA PHE A 187 -0.97 -1.58 -15.72
C PHE A 187 -1.37 -1.44 -17.18
N VAL A 188 -2.32 -2.26 -17.62
CA VAL A 188 -2.72 -2.33 -19.04
C VAL A 188 -4.07 -1.69 -19.28
N ALA A 189 -4.77 -1.25 -18.24
CA ALA A 189 -6.09 -0.67 -18.35
C ALA A 189 -6.05 0.73 -18.93
N GLU A 190 -6.96 0.98 -19.86
CA GLU A 190 -7.22 2.31 -20.43
C GLU A 190 -8.31 3.03 -19.63
N PRO A 191 -8.37 4.39 -19.64
CA PRO A 191 -9.57 5.10 -19.22
C PRO A 191 -10.78 4.62 -20.06
N PRO A 192 -11.95 4.30 -19.50
CA PRO A 192 -12.43 4.65 -18.15
C PRO A 192 -12.19 3.59 -17.04
N LEU A 193 -11.54 2.46 -17.34
CA LEU A 193 -11.38 1.35 -16.40
C LEU A 193 -10.40 1.64 -15.24
N LEU A 194 -9.47 2.56 -15.41
CA LEU A 194 -8.47 2.88 -14.38
C LEU A 194 -9.09 3.29 -13.05
N ARG A 195 -10.07 4.20 -13.07
CA ARG A 195 -10.69 4.70 -11.82
C ARG A 195 -11.36 3.60 -10.99
N PRO A 196 -12.25 2.75 -11.56
CA PRO A 196 -12.81 1.65 -10.78
C PRO A 196 -11.77 0.64 -10.30
N LEU A 197 -10.70 0.38 -11.07
CA LEU A 197 -9.62 -0.51 -10.64
C LEU A 197 -8.82 0.08 -9.47
N TYR A 198 -8.53 1.38 -9.46
CA TYR A 198 -7.88 2.04 -8.32
C TYR A 198 -8.74 1.99 -7.05
N VAL A 199 -10.05 2.26 -7.15
CA VAL A 199 -10.96 2.13 -6.01
C VAL A 199 -11.02 0.70 -5.51
N THR A 200 -11.14 -0.27 -6.42
CA THR A 200 -11.13 -1.70 -6.08
C THR A 200 -9.84 -2.08 -5.36
N ARG A 201 -8.68 -1.64 -5.83
CA ARG A 201 -7.40 -1.86 -5.17
C ARG A 201 -7.39 -1.32 -3.74
N ALA A 202 -7.85 -0.08 -3.54
CA ALA A 202 -7.89 0.54 -2.22
C ALA A 202 -8.82 -0.23 -1.26
N VAL A 203 -10.00 -0.63 -1.73
CA VAL A 203 -10.94 -1.46 -0.95
C VAL A 203 -10.32 -2.80 -0.59
N PHE A 204 -9.68 -3.49 -1.53
CA PHE A 204 -9.01 -4.76 -1.28
C PHE A 204 -7.85 -4.62 -0.30
N PHE A 205 -7.13 -3.50 -0.32
CA PHE A 205 -6.09 -3.24 0.67
C PHE A 205 -6.70 -3.14 2.08
N VAL A 206 -7.73 -2.31 2.26
CA VAL A 206 -8.42 -2.16 3.57
C VAL A 206 -8.95 -3.51 4.06
N VAL A 207 -9.70 -4.23 3.21
CA VAL A 207 -10.26 -5.54 3.55
C VAL A 207 -9.16 -6.56 3.85
N GLY A 208 -8.08 -6.57 3.06
CA GLY A 208 -6.93 -7.45 3.27
C GLY A 208 -6.22 -7.19 4.60
N MET A 209 -6.02 -5.92 4.98
CA MET A 209 -5.43 -5.55 6.28
C MET A 209 -6.33 -5.94 7.45
N LEU A 210 -7.65 -5.77 7.34
CA LEU A 210 -8.61 -6.24 8.35
C LEU A 210 -8.58 -7.78 8.45
N TRP A 211 -8.49 -8.47 7.33
CA TRP A 211 -8.46 -9.93 7.32
C TRP A 211 -7.19 -10.48 7.97
N ILE A 212 -6.01 -9.94 7.62
CA ILE A 212 -4.76 -10.37 8.23
C ILE A 212 -4.73 -10.03 9.73
N ALA A 213 -5.33 -8.91 10.16
CA ALA A 213 -5.50 -8.59 11.58
C ALA A 213 -6.30 -9.67 12.31
N LEU A 214 -7.39 -10.16 11.72
CA LEU A 214 -8.20 -11.24 12.29
C LEU A 214 -7.45 -12.58 12.30
N VAL A 215 -6.66 -12.88 11.26
CA VAL A 215 -5.80 -14.08 11.20
C VAL A 215 -4.80 -14.05 12.36
N LEU A 216 -4.07 -12.94 12.54
CA LEU A 216 -3.08 -12.78 13.60
C LEU A 216 -3.72 -12.85 14.99
N ARG A 217 -4.90 -12.25 15.19
CA ARG A 217 -5.64 -12.34 16.44
C ARG A 217 -6.04 -13.79 16.78
N ARG A 218 -6.48 -14.55 15.78
CA ARG A 218 -6.82 -15.97 15.95
C ARG A 218 -5.58 -16.82 16.23
N ARG A 219 -4.42 -16.51 15.63
CA ARG A 219 -3.17 -17.17 15.97
C ARG A 219 -2.77 -16.92 17.42
N ALA A 220 -2.89 -15.68 17.91
CA ALA A 220 -2.58 -15.30 19.29
C ALA A 220 -3.49 -15.94 20.35
N SER A 221 -4.65 -16.46 19.96
CA SER A 221 -5.61 -17.11 20.86
C SER A 221 -5.50 -18.66 20.88
N ARG A 222 -4.60 -19.24 20.11
CA ARG A 222 -4.29 -20.69 20.09
C ARG A 222 -3.14 -21.01 21.00
#